data_624b6bf8b66f542456f6d93bdcd53621
#
_entry.id   624b6bf8b66f542456f6d93bdcd53621
#
_cell.length_a   1.000
_cell.length_b   1.000
_cell.length_c   1.000
_cell.angle_alpha   90.00
_cell.angle_beta   90.00
_cell.angle_gamma   90.00
#
_symmetry.space_group_name_H-M   'P 1'
#
loop_
_entity.id
_entity.type
_entity.pdbx_description
1 polymer ?
#
loop_
_entity_poly.entity_id
_entity_poly.type
_entity_poly.pdbx_seq_one_letter_code
_entity_poly.pdbx_strand_id
1 'polypeptide(L)'
;MIELLEDGDKVSLYSPHFEGEEYSEFEKFLLTFKDTYPDDVRQLVYRLDIIKRDGAADRHFRYEGTRRDRVMALPSHLETTSLRLYLLNIQAKILILGNVRLKTTATYEEDDNLHKCVKTLQKIDIEIKERERKKMIVVTGTELFGELSFSIDDE
;
A
#
# COMPACT_ATOMS: atom_id res chain seq x y z
N MET A 1 5.29 -11.51 -5.25
CA MET A 1 6.56 -10.79 -5.12
C MET A 1 6.31 -9.33 -4.77
N ILE A 2 7.09 -8.79 -3.89
CA ILE A 2 7.05 -7.35 -3.58
C ILE A 2 7.98 -6.66 -4.57
N GLU A 3 7.38 -5.89 -5.47
CA GLU A 3 8.06 -5.30 -6.62
C GLU A 3 8.31 -3.81 -6.41
N LEU A 4 9.51 -3.35 -6.74
CA LEU A 4 9.82 -1.91 -6.71
C LEU A 4 9.11 -1.23 -7.87
N LEU A 5 8.35 -0.18 -7.58
CA LEU A 5 7.69 0.66 -8.58
C LEU A 5 8.53 1.89 -8.88
N GLU A 6 8.90 2.63 -7.85
CA GLU A 6 9.66 3.88 -7.99
C GLU A 6 10.54 4.12 -6.77
N ASP A 7 11.80 4.49 -7.01
CA ASP A 7 12.68 4.99 -5.95
C ASP A 7 12.32 6.44 -5.61
N GLY A 8 12.50 6.82 -4.37
CA GLY A 8 12.31 8.20 -3.94
C GLY A 8 13.44 8.66 -3.04
N ASP A 9 13.59 9.97 -2.87
CA ASP A 9 14.64 10.55 -2.03
C ASP A 9 14.44 10.19 -0.55
N LYS A 10 13.21 10.23 -0.09
CA LYS A 10 12.85 9.95 1.30
C LYS A 10 12.09 8.66 1.47
N VAL A 11 11.32 8.25 0.46
CA VAL A 11 10.45 7.08 0.49
C VAL A 11 10.41 6.45 -0.89
N SER A 12 10.54 5.13 -0.96
CA SER A 12 10.35 4.39 -2.21
C SER A 12 9.02 3.67 -2.20
N LEU A 13 8.47 3.45 -3.39
CA LEU A 13 7.16 2.82 -3.58
C LEU A 13 7.34 1.41 -4.12
N TYR A 14 6.70 0.45 -3.46
CA TYR A 14 6.64 -0.95 -3.88
C TYR A 14 5.18 -1.36 -4.02
N SER A 15 4.92 -2.48 -4.65
CA SER A 15 3.57 -3.06 -4.71
C SER A 15 3.64 -4.56 -4.78
N PRO A 16 2.66 -5.28 -4.20
CA PRO A 16 2.57 -6.72 -4.40
C PRO A 16 2.26 -7.01 -5.86
N HIS A 17 2.95 -8.02 -6.40
CA HIS A 17 2.68 -8.54 -7.74
C HIS A 17 2.43 -10.04 -7.57
N PHE A 18 1.17 -10.43 -7.68
CA PHE A 18 0.78 -11.82 -7.46
C PHE A 18 1.12 -12.69 -8.66
N GLU A 19 1.47 -13.95 -8.38
CA GLU A 19 1.82 -14.92 -9.42
C GLU A 19 0.66 -15.11 -10.40
N GLY A 20 0.98 -15.14 -11.68
CA GLY A 20 -0.02 -15.31 -12.74
C GLY A 20 -0.70 -14.01 -13.17
N GLU A 21 -0.49 -12.92 -12.46
CA GLU A 21 -1.07 -11.63 -12.80
C GLU A 21 -0.14 -10.85 -13.74
N GLU A 22 -0.72 -10.16 -14.70
CA GLU A 22 0.07 -9.33 -15.63
C GLU A 22 0.60 -8.07 -14.96
N TYR A 23 -0.17 -7.52 -14.00
CA TYR A 23 0.13 -6.24 -13.37
C TYR A 23 0.24 -6.36 -11.85
N SER A 24 1.04 -5.49 -11.24
CA SER A 24 1.06 -5.33 -9.79
C SER A 24 -0.29 -4.77 -9.31
N GLU A 25 -0.54 -4.84 -8.01
CA GLU A 25 -1.80 -4.35 -7.45
C GLU A 25 -2.00 -2.87 -7.69
N PHE A 26 -0.94 -2.06 -7.59
CA PHE A 26 -1.04 -0.63 -7.85
C PHE A 26 -1.29 -0.33 -9.33
N GLU A 27 -0.66 -1.06 -10.24
CA GLU A 27 -0.90 -0.92 -11.67
C GLU A 27 -2.34 -1.26 -12.05
N LYS A 28 -2.91 -2.29 -11.43
CA LYS A 28 -4.33 -2.63 -11.61
C LYS A 28 -5.23 -1.48 -11.21
N PHE A 29 -4.90 -0.81 -10.11
CA PHE A 29 -5.65 0.37 -9.67
C PHE A 29 -5.65 1.45 -10.75
N LEU A 30 -4.47 1.79 -11.28
CA LEU A 30 -4.38 2.82 -12.31
C LEU A 30 -5.22 2.48 -13.52
N LEU A 31 -5.15 1.22 -13.97
CA LEU A 31 -5.94 0.77 -15.13
C LEU A 31 -7.42 0.76 -14.87
N THR A 32 -7.85 0.47 -13.65
CA THR A 32 -9.26 0.39 -13.29
C THR A 32 -9.92 1.76 -13.20
N PHE A 33 -9.23 2.74 -12.62
CA PHE A 33 -9.85 4.01 -12.24
C PHE A 33 -9.40 5.25 -13.03
N LYS A 34 -8.36 5.14 -13.85
CA LYS A 34 -7.81 6.31 -14.56
C LYS A 34 -8.83 7.03 -15.46
N ASP A 35 -9.78 6.31 -16.03
CA ASP A 35 -10.78 6.88 -16.94
C ASP A 35 -12.06 7.30 -16.24
N THR A 36 -12.44 6.62 -15.16
CA THR A 36 -13.69 6.90 -14.44
C THR A 36 -13.52 7.89 -13.30
N TYR A 37 -12.34 7.92 -12.68
CA TYR A 37 -12.03 8.83 -11.56
C TYR A 37 -10.67 9.51 -11.78
N PRO A 38 -10.48 10.20 -12.92
CA PRO A 38 -9.17 10.75 -13.26
C PRO A 38 -8.64 11.77 -12.25
N ASP A 39 -9.53 12.60 -11.69
CA ASP A 39 -9.11 13.62 -10.72
C ASP A 39 -8.64 12.99 -9.41
N ASP A 40 -9.36 11.98 -8.92
CA ASP A 40 -9.00 11.29 -7.69
C ASP A 40 -7.69 10.51 -7.87
N VAL A 41 -7.48 9.88 -9.02
CA VAL A 41 -6.23 9.20 -9.35
C VAL A 41 -5.07 10.19 -9.34
N ARG A 42 -5.24 11.35 -9.97
CA ARG A 42 -4.21 12.39 -9.98
C ARG A 42 -3.88 12.89 -8.58
N GLN A 43 -4.89 13.05 -7.73
CA GLN A 43 -4.67 13.47 -6.34
C GLN A 43 -3.85 12.44 -5.56
N LEU A 44 -4.17 11.15 -5.71
CA LEU A 44 -3.41 10.09 -5.05
C LEU A 44 -1.97 10.04 -5.56
N VAL A 45 -1.77 10.09 -6.86
CA VAL A 45 -0.43 10.08 -7.45
C VAL A 45 0.38 11.30 -7.01
N TYR A 46 -0.25 12.48 -7.00
CA TYR A 46 0.37 13.71 -6.51
C TYR A 46 0.81 13.58 -5.06
N ARG A 47 -0.06 13.02 -4.21
CA ARG A 47 0.27 12.79 -2.80
C ARG A 47 1.45 11.83 -2.64
N LEU A 48 1.48 10.77 -3.44
CA LEU A 48 2.60 9.83 -3.42
C LEU A 48 3.91 10.50 -3.85
N ASP A 49 3.86 11.40 -4.83
CA ASP A 49 5.04 12.15 -5.26
C ASP A 49 5.58 13.05 -4.15
N ILE A 50 4.69 13.70 -3.42
CA ILE A 50 5.07 14.51 -2.25
C ILE A 50 5.74 13.63 -1.19
N ILE A 51 5.15 12.47 -0.89
CA ILE A 51 5.68 11.54 0.10
C ILE A 51 7.07 11.04 -0.31
N LYS A 52 7.25 10.68 -1.57
CA LYS A 52 8.56 10.21 -2.07
C LYS A 52 9.65 11.26 -1.84
N ARG A 53 9.33 12.52 -2.07
CA ARG A 53 10.28 13.62 -2.00
C ARG A 53 10.49 14.12 -0.58
N ASP A 54 9.42 14.27 0.19
CA ASP A 54 9.44 14.97 1.48
C ASP A 54 9.36 14.04 2.70
N GLY A 55 8.87 12.81 2.52
CA GLY A 55 8.77 11.84 3.60
C GLY A 55 7.34 11.39 3.89
N ALA A 56 7.21 10.25 4.56
CA ALA A 56 5.94 9.63 4.90
C ALA A 56 5.46 10.09 6.29
N ALA A 57 5.07 11.37 6.40
CA ALA A 57 4.55 11.91 7.65
C ALA A 57 3.15 11.38 7.95
N ASP A 58 2.82 11.23 9.21
CA ASP A 58 1.52 10.69 9.66
C ASP A 58 0.32 11.46 9.12
N ARG A 59 0.47 12.76 8.89
CA ARG A 59 -0.62 13.59 8.39
C ARG A 59 -1.16 13.17 7.03
N HIS A 60 -0.40 12.39 6.25
CA HIS A 60 -0.85 11.93 4.94
C HIS A 60 -1.83 10.76 5.00
N PHE A 61 -1.84 10.04 6.11
CA PHE A 61 -2.50 8.75 6.20
C PHE A 61 -3.63 8.69 7.21
N ARG A 62 -4.45 7.64 7.08
CA ARG A 62 -5.36 7.17 8.12
C ARG A 62 -4.94 5.74 8.48
N TYR A 63 -5.13 5.35 9.74
CA TYR A 63 -4.86 3.99 10.18
C TYR A 63 -6.06 3.11 9.82
N GLU A 64 -5.79 1.93 9.26
CA GLU A 64 -6.83 1.01 8.77
C GLU A 64 -6.67 -0.41 9.28
N GLY A 65 -5.77 -0.73 10.06
CA GLY A 65 -5.59 -2.05 10.62
C GLY A 65 -5.69 -2.01 12.13
N THR A 66 -4.95 -2.88 12.77
CA THR A 66 -4.80 -2.88 14.21
C THR A 66 -3.52 -2.09 14.55
N ARG A 67 -3.31 -1.84 15.85
CA ARG A 67 -2.07 -1.18 16.28
C ARG A 67 -0.81 -2.00 16.04
N ARG A 68 -0.98 -3.30 15.76
CA ARG A 68 0.14 -4.24 15.58
C ARG A 68 0.61 -4.36 14.15
N ASP A 69 -0.21 -3.93 13.20
CA ASP A 69 0.17 -3.97 11.80
C ASP A 69 0.49 -2.57 11.29
N ARG A 70 1.04 -2.51 10.07
CA ARG A 70 1.47 -1.27 9.44
C ARG A 70 0.54 -0.83 8.32
N VAL A 71 -0.72 -1.31 8.34
CA VAL A 71 -1.71 -1.00 7.31
C VAL A 71 -2.26 0.41 7.52
N MET A 72 -2.17 1.20 6.47
CA MET A 72 -2.67 2.57 6.45
C MET A 72 -3.40 2.81 5.14
N ALA A 73 -4.06 3.94 5.03
CA ALA A 73 -4.74 4.33 3.80
C ALA A 73 -4.49 5.79 3.46
N LEU A 74 -4.55 6.11 2.18
CA LEU A 74 -4.54 7.46 1.64
C LEU A 74 -5.91 7.74 1.01
N PRO A 75 -6.40 8.96 1.06
CA PRO A 75 -5.85 10.11 1.78
C PRO A 75 -6.25 10.11 3.25
N SER A 76 -5.77 11.10 4.00
CA SER A 76 -6.14 11.28 5.40
C SER A 76 -7.63 11.65 5.52
N HIS A 77 -8.15 11.64 6.76
CA HIS A 77 -9.55 12.00 7.04
C HIS A 77 -9.90 13.43 6.65
N LEU A 78 -8.91 14.30 6.54
CA LEU A 78 -9.12 15.71 6.21
C LEU A 78 -9.40 15.96 4.73
N GLU A 79 -9.15 14.97 3.88
CA GLU A 79 -9.34 15.09 2.43
C GLU A 79 -10.54 14.28 1.98
N THR A 80 -11.29 14.82 1.01
CA THR A 80 -12.45 14.16 0.43
C THR A 80 -12.12 13.66 -0.96
N THR A 81 -12.05 12.33 -1.10
CA THR A 81 -11.90 11.67 -2.40
C THR A 81 -12.83 10.49 -2.45
N SER A 82 -13.16 10.05 -3.67
CA SER A 82 -13.98 8.85 -3.86
C SER A 82 -13.16 7.58 -3.76
N LEU A 83 -11.84 7.66 -3.90
CA LEU A 83 -10.95 6.51 -3.87
C LEU A 83 -10.13 6.48 -2.59
N ARG A 84 -9.84 5.25 -2.13
CA ARG A 84 -9.01 5.01 -0.96
C ARG A 84 -7.95 3.97 -1.32
N LEU A 85 -6.69 4.36 -1.19
CA LEU A 85 -5.54 3.47 -1.44
C LEU A 85 -5.06 2.89 -0.12
N TYR A 86 -5.06 1.56 -0.03
CA TYR A 86 -4.53 0.84 1.13
C TYR A 86 -3.08 0.47 0.91
N LEU A 87 -2.27 0.56 1.97
CA LEU A 87 -0.84 0.35 1.87
C LEU A 87 -0.23 -0.10 3.19
N LEU A 88 1.02 -0.57 3.13
CA LEU A 88 1.86 -0.79 4.32
C LEU A 88 2.90 0.31 4.39
N ASN A 89 3.08 0.90 5.57
CA ASN A 89 4.12 1.90 5.81
C ASN A 89 5.22 1.24 6.63
N ILE A 90 6.38 1.01 6.03
CA ILE A 90 7.50 0.35 6.69
C ILE A 90 8.55 1.39 7.05
N GLN A 91 8.65 1.69 8.35
CA GLN A 91 9.65 2.60 8.93
C GLN A 91 9.65 4.00 8.32
N ALA A 92 8.54 4.44 7.71
CA ALA A 92 8.41 5.72 7.01
C ALA A 92 9.43 5.89 5.87
N LYS A 93 9.99 4.79 5.36
CA LYS A 93 10.96 4.78 4.26
C LYS A 93 10.47 4.02 3.04
N ILE A 94 9.50 3.13 3.24
CA ILE A 94 9.00 2.25 2.19
C ILE A 94 7.49 2.17 2.32
N LEU A 95 6.79 2.43 1.22
CA LEU A 95 5.36 2.17 1.12
C LEU A 95 5.14 0.99 0.19
N ILE A 96 4.38 0.01 0.65
CA ILE A 96 3.94 -1.10 -0.20
C ILE A 96 2.49 -0.83 -0.55
N LEU A 97 2.27 -0.40 -1.79
CA LEU A 97 0.97 0.04 -2.27
C LEU A 97 0.10 -1.15 -2.64
N GLY A 98 -0.98 -1.33 -1.90
CA GLY A 98 -1.93 -2.39 -2.17
C GLY A 98 -2.95 -1.96 -3.20
N ASN A 99 -4.19 -2.36 -2.97
CA ASN A 99 -5.27 -2.06 -3.89
C ASN A 99 -6.01 -0.78 -3.48
N VAL A 100 -6.74 -0.23 -4.44
CA VAL A 100 -7.60 0.94 -4.23
C VAL A 100 -9.04 0.50 -4.32
N ARG A 101 -9.88 1.07 -3.49
CA ARG A 101 -11.31 0.83 -3.53
C ARG A 101 -12.07 2.14 -3.56
N LEU A 102 -13.23 2.09 -4.19
CA LEU A 102 -14.17 3.21 -4.19
C LEU A 102 -14.72 3.34 -2.76
N LYS A 103 -14.64 4.57 -2.23
CA LYS A 103 -15.17 4.86 -0.91
C LYS A 103 -16.69 4.89 -0.99
N THR A 104 -17.34 3.97 -0.29
CA THR A 104 -18.80 3.93 -0.18
C THR A 104 -19.22 4.53 1.16
N THR A 105 -20.52 4.64 1.39
CA THR A 105 -21.05 5.08 2.68
C THR A 105 -20.92 4.01 3.76
N ALA A 106 -20.67 2.76 3.36
CA ALA A 106 -20.45 1.65 4.28
C ALA A 106 -19.07 1.72 4.93
N THR A 107 -18.97 1.22 6.18
CA THR A 107 -17.67 1.06 6.82
C THR A 107 -16.92 -0.07 6.13
N TYR A 108 -15.59 -0.14 6.33
CA TYR A 108 -14.82 -1.22 5.72
C TYR A 108 -15.27 -2.60 6.24
N GLU A 109 -15.80 -2.68 7.45
CA GLU A 109 -16.32 -3.92 8.03
C GLU A 109 -17.57 -4.41 7.31
N GLU A 110 -18.36 -3.49 6.77
CA GLU A 110 -19.59 -3.80 6.02
C GLU A 110 -19.31 -4.05 4.55
N ASP A 111 -18.13 -3.64 4.05
CA ASP A 111 -17.73 -3.81 2.65
C ASP A 111 -16.70 -4.94 2.56
N ASP A 112 -17.13 -6.10 2.03
CA ASP A 112 -16.28 -7.27 1.90
C ASP A 112 -15.02 -7.01 1.08
N ASN A 113 -15.10 -6.14 0.07
CA ASN A 113 -13.94 -5.84 -0.78
C ASN A 113 -12.89 -5.04 -0.04
N LEU A 114 -13.32 -4.04 0.74
CA LEU A 114 -12.41 -3.25 1.58
C LEU A 114 -11.76 -4.15 2.64
N HIS A 115 -12.56 -5.00 3.26
CA HIS A 115 -12.08 -5.93 4.27
C HIS A 115 -11.01 -6.88 3.71
N LYS A 116 -11.22 -7.40 2.49
CA LYS A 116 -10.24 -8.26 1.82
C LYS A 116 -8.93 -7.54 1.54
N CYS A 117 -9.00 -6.27 1.13
CA CYS A 117 -7.80 -5.46 0.87
C CYS A 117 -6.97 -5.31 2.14
N VAL A 118 -7.60 -4.97 3.25
CA VAL A 118 -6.93 -4.82 4.53
C VAL A 118 -6.34 -6.16 4.99
N LYS A 119 -7.10 -7.24 4.91
CA LYS A 119 -6.63 -8.56 5.31
C LYS A 119 -5.45 -9.04 4.49
N THR A 120 -5.47 -8.81 3.17
CA THR A 120 -4.36 -9.19 2.30
C THR A 120 -3.08 -8.47 2.74
N LEU A 121 -3.17 -7.17 3.00
CA LEU A 121 -2.02 -6.39 3.46
C LEU A 121 -1.55 -6.83 4.84
N GLN A 122 -2.46 -7.19 5.74
CA GLN A 122 -2.11 -7.71 7.06
C GLN A 122 -1.31 -9.03 6.94
N LYS A 123 -1.71 -9.91 6.03
CA LYS A 123 -1.00 -11.16 5.79
C LYS A 123 0.40 -10.91 5.22
N ILE A 124 0.51 -9.99 4.28
CA ILE A 124 1.80 -9.58 3.72
C ILE A 124 2.69 -9.00 4.81
N ASP A 125 2.13 -8.16 5.67
CA ASP A 125 2.87 -7.54 6.78
C ASP A 125 3.43 -8.59 7.74
N ILE A 126 2.63 -9.59 8.07
CA ILE A 126 3.07 -10.71 8.94
C ILE A 126 4.28 -11.43 8.31
N GLU A 127 4.20 -11.73 7.01
CA GLU A 127 5.28 -12.41 6.29
C GLU A 127 6.55 -11.56 6.23
N ILE A 128 6.40 -10.27 5.99
CA ILE A 128 7.55 -9.35 5.96
C ILE A 128 8.19 -9.24 7.34
N LYS A 129 7.39 -9.07 8.40
CA LYS A 129 7.91 -8.98 9.78
C LYS A 129 8.67 -10.23 10.18
N GLU A 130 8.16 -11.41 9.81
CA GLU A 130 8.84 -12.67 10.11
C GLU A 130 10.19 -12.75 9.41
N ARG A 131 10.25 -12.32 8.15
CA ARG A 131 11.49 -12.29 7.39
C ARG A 131 12.45 -11.21 7.88
N GLU A 132 11.93 -10.08 8.33
CA GLU A 132 12.76 -9.05 8.98
C GLU A 132 13.38 -9.58 10.26
N ARG A 133 12.61 -10.31 11.06
CA ARG A 133 13.08 -10.92 12.31
C ARG A 133 14.21 -11.92 12.05
N LYS A 134 14.11 -12.68 10.96
CA LYS A 134 15.14 -13.66 10.56
C LYS A 134 16.26 -13.05 9.72
N LYS A 135 16.22 -11.75 9.48
CA LYS A 135 17.18 -11.02 8.64
C LYS A 135 17.18 -11.50 7.19
N MET A 136 16.06 -12.06 6.73
CA MET A 136 15.87 -12.48 5.34
C MET A 136 15.31 -11.34 4.48
N ILE A 137 14.76 -10.31 5.13
CA ILE A 137 14.43 -9.03 4.51
C ILE A 137 15.08 -7.94 5.36
N VAL A 138 15.74 -6.99 4.70
CA VAL A 138 16.42 -5.88 5.37
C VAL A 138 16.02 -4.58 4.67
N VAL A 139 15.72 -3.56 5.47
CA VAL A 139 15.51 -2.20 4.98
C VAL A 139 16.83 -1.46 5.05
N THR A 140 17.33 -0.97 3.92
CA THR A 140 18.55 -0.17 3.85
C THR A 140 18.23 1.12 3.10
N GLY A 141 18.30 2.27 3.81
CA GLY A 141 17.87 3.53 3.23
C GLY A 141 16.39 3.47 2.86
N THR A 142 16.09 3.65 1.58
CA THR A 142 14.73 3.55 1.05
C THR A 142 14.52 2.29 0.21
N GLU A 143 15.31 1.25 0.44
CA GLU A 143 15.21 0.01 -0.33
C GLU A 143 14.97 -1.21 0.54
N LEU A 144 14.23 -2.17 0.00
CA LEU A 144 14.05 -3.49 0.59
C LEU A 144 14.96 -4.48 -0.11
N PHE A 145 15.73 -5.25 0.68
CA PHE A 145 16.59 -6.30 0.17
C PHE A 145 16.21 -7.63 0.80
N GLY A 146 16.37 -8.69 0.04
CA GLY A 146 16.23 -10.05 0.55
C GLY A 146 15.13 -10.84 -0.14
N GLU A 147 14.43 -11.67 0.63
CA GLU A 147 13.38 -12.55 0.11
C GLU A 147 12.07 -11.80 -0.09
N LEU A 148 11.91 -11.18 -1.26
CA LEU A 148 10.73 -10.40 -1.59
C LEU A 148 9.63 -11.23 -2.28
N SER A 149 9.87 -12.51 -2.53
CA SER A 149 8.87 -13.44 -3.08
C SER A 149 8.48 -14.45 -2.02
N PHE A 150 7.19 -14.57 -1.75
CA PHE A 150 6.67 -15.51 -0.77
C PHE A 150 5.19 -15.71 -1.00
N SER A 151 4.63 -16.73 -0.36
CA SER A 151 3.20 -17.04 -0.46
C SER A 151 2.46 -16.50 0.75
N ILE A 152 1.21 -16.14 0.56
CA ILE A 152 0.29 -15.79 1.64
C ILE A 152 -0.92 -16.72 1.57
N ASP A 153 -1.57 -16.94 2.72
CA ASP A 153 -2.75 -17.79 2.78
C ASP A 153 -3.93 -17.13 2.08
N ASP A 154 -4.72 -17.94 1.36
CA ASP A 154 -5.85 -17.45 0.56
C ASP A 154 -7.15 -17.29 1.34
N GLU A 155 -7.16 -17.50 2.63
CA GLU A 155 -8.38 -17.43 3.45
C GLU A 155 -8.91 -16.02 3.59
#